data_2d382aef6b14571019ed30786b8dd641
#
_entry.id   2d382aef6b14571019ed30786b8dd641
#
_cell.length_a   1.000
_cell.length_b   1.000
_cell.length_c   1.000
_cell.angle_alpha   90.00
_cell.angle_beta   90.00
_cell.angle_gamma   90.00
#
_symmetry.space_group_name_H-M   'P 1'
#
loop_
_entity.id
_entity.type
_entity.pdbx_description
1 polymer ?
#
loop_
_entity_poly.entity_id
_entity_poly.type
_entity_poly.pdbx_seq_one_letter_code
_entity_poly.pdbx_strand_id
1 'polypeptide(L)'
;MPDTTDIEAILHDVLDRWKAGVDNHEPERIASLFTEDAIFQGLRPYSVGRRGVADYYASQPAGLSAAYRILESRRLSEDTALGYLTVDFSFTDRPTVSINLLVLLKRSDADWLISHYQVSRLG
;
A
#
# COMPACT_ATOMS: atom_id res chain seq x y z
N MET A 1 -17.78 -19.51 4.00
CA MET A 1 -17.30 -19.05 3.87
C MET A 1 -16.41 -18.40 4.26
N PRO A 2 -15.65 -18.39 4.55
CA PRO A 2 -15.08 -17.64 5.13
C PRO A 2 -14.39 -16.68 4.72
N ASP A 3 -14.75 -15.89 4.84
CA ASP A 3 -14.43 -14.65 4.32
C ASP A 3 -13.14 -14.05 4.83
N THR A 4 -12.69 -14.36 6.03
CA THR A 4 -11.41 -13.87 6.55
C THR A 4 -10.25 -14.31 5.66
N THR A 5 -10.28 -15.59 5.25
CA THR A 5 -9.23 -16.11 4.38
C THR A 5 -9.22 -15.39 3.04
N ASP A 6 -10.43 -15.15 2.49
CA ASP A 6 -10.53 -14.45 1.21
C ASP A 6 -9.99 -13.01 1.30
N ILE A 7 -10.30 -12.32 2.41
CA ILE A 7 -9.84 -10.95 2.61
C ILE A 7 -8.32 -10.91 2.70
N GLU A 8 -7.74 -11.82 3.47
CA GLU A 8 -6.29 -11.86 3.60
C GLU A 8 -5.61 -12.17 2.27
N ALA A 9 -6.20 -13.08 1.49
CA ALA A 9 -5.65 -13.41 0.17
C ALA A 9 -5.70 -12.19 -0.75
N ILE A 10 -6.79 -11.45 -0.72
CA ILE A 10 -6.92 -10.24 -1.53
C ILE A 10 -5.88 -9.21 -1.12
N LEU A 11 -5.73 -9.00 0.20
CA LEU A 11 -4.75 -8.05 0.70
C LEU A 11 -3.34 -8.45 0.32
N HIS A 12 -2.99 -9.73 0.50
CA HIS A 12 -1.66 -10.21 0.15
C HIS A 12 -1.38 -10.05 -1.34
N ASP A 13 -2.37 -10.33 -2.19
CA ASP A 13 -2.16 -10.19 -3.62
C ASP A 13 -1.78 -8.75 -4.00
N VAL A 14 -2.51 -7.78 -3.48
CA VAL A 14 -2.24 -6.37 -3.79
C VAL A 14 -0.97 -5.90 -3.10
N LEU A 15 -0.81 -6.23 -1.81
CA LEU A 15 0.33 -5.75 -1.04
C LEU A 15 1.65 -6.38 -1.47
N ASP A 16 1.62 -7.63 -1.93
CA ASP A 16 2.84 -8.26 -2.43
C ASP A 16 3.29 -7.61 -3.73
N ARG A 17 2.36 -7.20 -4.57
CA ARG A 17 2.71 -6.44 -5.77
C ARG A 17 3.23 -5.06 -5.43
N TRP A 18 2.63 -4.40 -4.42
CA TRP A 18 3.12 -3.12 -3.93
C TRP A 18 4.55 -3.26 -3.41
N LYS A 19 4.79 -4.28 -2.59
CA LYS A 19 6.11 -4.54 -2.04
C LYS A 19 7.12 -4.77 -3.16
N ALA A 20 6.77 -5.57 -4.16
CA ALA A 20 7.67 -5.84 -5.29
C ALA A 20 8.01 -4.54 -6.03
N GLY A 21 7.03 -3.67 -6.21
CA GLY A 21 7.26 -2.38 -6.84
C GLY A 21 8.18 -1.49 -6.03
N VAL A 22 8.01 -1.48 -4.71
CA VAL A 22 8.88 -0.71 -3.82
C VAL A 22 10.30 -1.27 -3.86
N ASP A 23 10.43 -2.58 -3.68
CA ASP A 23 11.73 -3.24 -3.61
C ASP A 23 12.53 -3.08 -4.90
N ASN A 24 11.84 -3.04 -6.03
CA ASN A 24 12.49 -2.94 -7.34
C ASN A 24 12.51 -1.52 -7.88
N HIS A 25 12.05 -0.56 -7.10
CA HIS A 25 12.02 0.86 -7.48
C HIS A 25 11.29 1.08 -8.81
N GLU A 26 10.03 0.68 -8.83
CA GLU A 26 9.18 0.77 -10.02
C GLU A 26 7.97 1.67 -9.75
N PRO A 27 8.15 3.01 -9.74
CA PRO A 27 7.07 3.92 -9.34
C PRO A 27 5.80 3.79 -10.16
N GLU A 28 5.92 3.58 -11.48
CA GLU A 28 4.74 3.47 -12.34
C GLU A 28 3.97 2.18 -12.06
N ARG A 29 4.68 1.11 -11.77
CA ARG A 29 4.02 -0.15 -11.43
C ARG A 29 3.28 -0.01 -10.10
N ILE A 30 3.90 0.67 -9.12
CA ILE A 30 3.23 0.91 -7.84
C ILE A 30 1.96 1.73 -8.07
N ALA A 31 2.06 2.80 -8.86
CA ALA A 31 0.91 3.67 -9.12
C ALA A 31 -0.24 2.92 -9.78
N SER A 32 0.06 1.93 -10.61
CA SER A 32 -0.98 1.16 -11.30
C SER A 32 -1.83 0.33 -10.34
N LEU A 33 -1.39 0.16 -9.10
CA LEU A 33 -2.15 -0.58 -8.09
C LEU A 33 -3.19 0.29 -7.38
N PHE A 34 -3.27 1.57 -7.71
CA PHE A 34 -4.14 2.54 -7.06
C PHE A 34 -5.27 2.94 -8.00
N THR A 35 -6.39 3.37 -7.42
CA THR A 35 -7.49 3.92 -8.23
C THR A 35 -7.09 5.30 -8.76
N GLU A 36 -7.83 5.77 -9.77
CA GLU A 36 -7.53 7.06 -10.39
C GLU A 36 -7.71 8.23 -9.42
N ASP A 37 -8.55 8.06 -8.41
CA ASP A 37 -8.85 9.10 -7.43
C ASP A 37 -8.33 8.74 -6.05
N ALA A 38 -7.36 7.85 -5.96
CA ALA A 38 -6.85 7.36 -4.68
C ALA A 38 -6.29 8.50 -3.83
N ILE A 39 -6.56 8.43 -2.53
CA ILE A 39 -5.93 9.34 -1.57
C ILE A 39 -4.68 8.65 -1.06
N PHE A 40 -3.56 9.31 -1.21
CA PHE A 40 -2.27 8.75 -0.85
C PHE A 40 -1.56 9.66 0.15
N GLN A 41 -1.34 9.14 1.35
CA GLN A 41 -0.65 9.86 2.42
C GLN A 41 0.52 9.00 2.90
N GLY A 42 1.72 9.33 2.41
CA GLY A 42 2.94 8.73 2.95
C GLY A 42 3.45 9.59 4.10
N LEU A 43 4.77 9.77 4.20
CA LEU A 43 5.36 10.60 5.23
C LEU A 43 5.46 12.07 4.80
N ARG A 44 4.87 12.41 3.67
CA ARG A 44 4.78 13.76 3.14
C ARG A 44 3.32 14.15 3.03
N PRO A 45 3.00 15.41 2.73
CA PRO A 45 1.60 15.80 2.55
C PRO A 45 0.89 14.91 1.53
N TYR A 46 -0.40 14.75 1.72
CA TYR A 46 -1.15 13.83 0.87
C TYR A 46 -1.26 14.31 -0.58
N SER A 47 -1.56 13.38 -1.45
CA SER A 47 -1.87 13.67 -2.84
C SER A 47 -3.08 12.86 -3.26
N VAL A 48 -3.66 13.19 -4.40
CA VAL A 48 -4.80 12.47 -4.96
C VAL A 48 -4.42 12.01 -6.36
N GLY A 49 -4.66 10.73 -6.64
CA GLY A 49 -4.45 10.18 -7.97
C GLY A 49 -3.12 9.46 -8.12
N ARG A 50 -3.03 8.72 -9.22
CA ARG A 50 -1.86 7.87 -9.49
C ARG A 50 -0.57 8.66 -9.69
N ARG A 51 -0.68 9.86 -10.25
CA ARG A 51 0.50 10.68 -10.52
C ARG A 51 1.25 10.99 -9.23
N GLY A 52 0.51 11.33 -8.17
CA GLY A 52 1.13 11.62 -6.89
C GLY A 52 1.84 10.41 -6.30
N VAL A 53 1.25 9.22 -6.49
CA VAL A 53 1.88 7.99 -6.02
C VAL A 53 3.18 7.75 -6.77
N ALA A 54 3.16 7.85 -8.10
CA ALA A 54 4.36 7.65 -8.91
C ALA A 54 5.45 8.64 -8.55
N ASP A 55 5.09 9.92 -8.38
CA ASP A 55 6.05 10.96 -8.04
C ASP A 55 6.67 10.71 -6.67
N TYR A 56 5.86 10.26 -5.70
CA TYR A 56 6.36 9.96 -4.36
C TYR A 56 7.43 8.87 -4.41
N TYR A 57 7.12 7.75 -5.08
CA TYR A 57 8.07 6.65 -5.11
C TYR A 57 9.25 6.92 -6.02
N ALA A 58 9.08 7.74 -7.05
CA ALA A 58 10.20 8.16 -7.89
C ALA A 58 11.22 8.97 -7.08
N SER A 59 10.75 9.70 -6.07
CA SER A 59 11.61 10.54 -5.23
C SER A 59 12.30 9.74 -4.11
N GLN A 60 11.92 8.49 -3.90
CA GLN A 60 12.54 7.66 -2.88
C GLN A 60 13.86 7.09 -3.40
N PRO A 61 14.84 6.84 -2.51
CA PRO A 61 16.11 6.30 -2.96
C PRO A 61 15.99 4.87 -3.48
N ALA A 62 16.79 4.56 -4.47
CA ALA A 62 16.95 3.17 -4.90
C ALA A 62 17.52 2.40 -3.72
N GLY A 63 17.12 1.16 -3.55
CA GLY A 63 17.55 0.38 -2.40
C GLY A 63 16.56 0.40 -1.26
N LEU A 64 15.51 1.23 -1.37
CA LEU A 64 14.39 1.16 -0.42
C LEU A 64 13.71 -0.20 -0.57
N SER A 65 13.42 -0.84 0.54
CA SER A 65 12.65 -2.08 0.54
C SER A 65 11.58 -2.01 1.62
N ALA A 66 10.54 -2.81 1.46
CA ALA A 66 9.42 -2.83 2.40
C ALA A 66 9.17 -4.25 2.87
N ALA A 67 8.92 -4.39 4.18
CA ALA A 67 8.45 -5.64 4.75
C ALA A 67 7.19 -5.31 5.53
N TYR A 68 6.13 -6.08 5.33
CA TYR A 68 4.87 -5.76 5.97
C TYR A 68 4.28 -6.97 6.70
N ARG A 69 3.40 -6.68 7.64
CA ARG A 69 2.64 -7.72 8.33
C ARG A 69 1.24 -7.18 8.58
N ILE A 70 0.23 -7.94 8.19
CA ILE A 70 -1.17 -7.55 8.37
C ILE A 70 -1.54 -7.73 9.83
N LEU A 71 -2.06 -6.68 10.45
CA LEU A 71 -2.52 -6.71 11.84
C LEU A 71 -4.02 -6.94 11.91
N GLU A 72 -4.78 -6.30 11.04
CA GLU A 72 -6.23 -6.41 10.99
C GLU A 72 -6.70 -6.44 9.55
N SER A 73 -7.77 -7.17 9.29
CA SER A 73 -8.40 -7.18 7.98
C SER A 73 -9.90 -7.21 8.16
N ARG A 74 -10.61 -6.50 7.30
CA ARG A 74 -12.07 -6.43 7.36
C ARG A 74 -12.64 -6.39 5.97
N ARG A 75 -13.75 -7.08 5.77
CA ARG A 75 -14.52 -6.92 4.55
C ARG A 75 -15.64 -5.92 4.83
N LEU A 76 -15.62 -4.79 4.13
CA LEU A 76 -16.58 -3.74 4.39
C LEU A 76 -17.81 -3.89 3.51
N SER A 77 -17.64 -4.44 2.31
CA SER A 77 -18.74 -4.74 1.39
C SER A 77 -18.22 -5.74 0.37
N GLU A 78 -19.04 -6.10 -0.61
CA GLU A 78 -18.59 -7.01 -1.66
C GLU A 78 -17.40 -6.45 -2.42
N ASP A 79 -17.32 -5.13 -2.52
CA ASP A 79 -16.32 -4.46 -3.35
C ASP A 79 -15.29 -3.66 -2.55
N THR A 80 -15.31 -3.76 -1.22
CA THR A 80 -14.42 -2.94 -0.39
C THR A 80 -13.82 -3.77 0.72
N ALA A 81 -12.50 -3.68 0.85
CA ALA A 81 -11.76 -4.37 1.90
C ALA A 81 -10.83 -3.39 2.59
N LEU A 82 -10.61 -3.62 3.89
CA LEU A 82 -9.71 -2.78 4.68
C LEU A 82 -8.58 -3.63 5.23
N GLY A 83 -7.36 -3.11 5.13
CA GLY A 83 -6.21 -3.72 5.77
C GLY A 83 -5.50 -2.72 6.65
N TYR A 84 -5.14 -3.17 7.85
CA TYR A 84 -4.33 -2.36 8.76
C TYR A 84 -3.09 -3.17 9.06
N LEU A 85 -1.93 -2.59 8.78
CA LEU A 85 -0.69 -3.35 8.80
C LEU A 85 0.46 -2.52 9.35
N THR A 86 1.52 -3.21 9.73
CA THR A 86 2.77 -2.56 10.07
C THR A 86 3.72 -2.76 8.90
N VAL A 87 4.54 -1.76 8.63
CA VAL A 87 5.50 -1.81 7.54
C VAL A 87 6.85 -1.31 8.04
N ASP A 88 7.90 -2.05 7.73
CA ASP A 88 9.26 -1.62 7.97
C ASP A 88 9.86 -1.23 6.63
N PHE A 89 10.22 0.04 6.49
CA PHE A 89 10.93 0.53 5.30
C PHE A 89 12.42 0.54 5.61
N SER A 90 13.18 -0.23 4.85
CA SER A 90 14.61 -0.35 5.02
C SER A 90 15.34 0.38 3.92
N PHE A 91 16.42 1.05 4.30
CA PHE A 91 17.24 1.85 3.40
C PHE A 91 18.67 1.35 3.46
N THR A 92 19.44 1.60 2.41
CA THR A 92 20.85 1.20 2.40
C THR A 92 21.74 2.17 3.16
N ASP A 93 21.27 3.42 3.37
CA ASP A 93 22.10 4.49 3.92
C ASP A 93 21.54 5.15 5.18
N ARG A 94 20.50 4.59 5.77
CA ARG A 94 19.88 5.17 6.95
C ARG A 94 19.08 4.10 7.70
N PRO A 95 18.69 4.38 8.94
CA PRO A 95 17.94 3.39 9.74
C PRO A 95 16.58 3.05 9.16
N THR A 96 16.12 1.86 9.49
CA THR A 96 14.78 1.41 9.14
C THR A 96 13.72 2.29 9.79
N VAL A 97 12.67 2.60 9.05
CA VAL A 97 11.53 3.36 9.54
C VAL A 97 10.34 2.43 9.64
N SER A 98 9.77 2.30 10.83
CA SER A 98 8.60 1.47 11.06
C SER A 98 7.37 2.35 11.19
N ILE A 99 6.30 1.98 10.48
CA ILE A 99 5.07 2.74 10.49
C ILE A 99 3.89 1.77 10.50
N ASN A 100 2.71 2.31 10.81
CA ASN A 100 1.47 1.59 10.58
C ASN A 100 0.81 2.16 9.34
N LEU A 101 0.11 1.31 8.61
CA LEU A 101 -0.47 1.67 7.33
C LEU A 101 -1.91 1.18 7.25
N LEU A 102 -2.81 2.09 6.90
CA LEU A 102 -4.18 1.74 6.59
C LEU A 102 -4.34 1.75 5.07
N VAL A 103 -4.90 0.67 4.53
CA VAL A 103 -5.26 0.65 3.11
C VAL A 103 -6.73 0.27 2.97
N LEU A 104 -7.41 0.93 2.05
CA LEU A 104 -8.71 0.52 1.59
C LEU A 104 -8.56 0.04 0.16
N LEU A 105 -9.06 -1.16 -0.10
CA LEU A 105 -9.06 -1.72 -1.44
C LEU A 105 -10.47 -1.67 -1.98
N LYS A 106 -10.58 -1.34 -3.26
CA LYS A 106 -11.86 -1.27 -3.94
C LYS A 106 -11.78 -2.14 -5.18
N ARG A 107 -12.79 -2.97 -5.38
CA ARG A 107 -12.84 -3.81 -6.57
C ARG A 107 -13.50 -3.04 -7.71
N SER A 108 -12.83 -3.04 -8.85
CA SER A 108 -13.34 -2.48 -10.08
C SER A 108 -13.18 -3.57 -11.14
N ASP A 109 -14.29 -4.04 -11.68
CA ASP A 109 -14.30 -5.21 -12.56
C ASP A 109 -13.71 -6.42 -11.83
N ALA A 110 -12.62 -6.98 -12.33
CA ALA A 110 -11.98 -8.14 -11.70
C ALA A 110 -10.80 -7.78 -10.82
N ASP A 111 -10.43 -6.50 -10.76
CA ASP A 111 -9.22 -6.08 -10.06
C ASP A 111 -9.52 -5.34 -8.76
N TRP A 112 -8.70 -5.64 -7.75
CA TRP A 112 -8.72 -4.89 -6.50
C TRP A 112 -7.62 -3.84 -6.55
N LEU A 113 -7.97 -2.58 -6.29
CA LEU A 113 -7.03 -1.47 -6.33
C LEU A 113 -7.09 -0.72 -5.01
N ILE A 114 -5.98 -0.07 -4.66
CA ILE A 114 -5.92 0.73 -3.44
C ILE A 114 -6.59 2.06 -3.68
N SER A 115 -7.62 2.38 -2.90
CA SER A 115 -8.32 3.65 -3.01
C SER A 115 -7.92 4.63 -1.92
N HIS A 116 -7.32 4.14 -0.83
CA HIS A 116 -6.86 4.98 0.27
C HIS A 116 -5.64 4.33 0.88
N TYR A 117 -4.59 5.12 1.06
CA TYR A 117 -3.31 4.67 1.62
C TYR A 117 -2.91 5.74 2.62
N GLN A 118 -2.81 5.38 3.89
CA GLN A 118 -2.50 6.36 4.91
C GLN A 118 -1.54 5.80 5.94
N VAL A 119 -0.40 6.45 6.08
CA VAL A 119 0.67 6.08 6.98
C VAL A 119 0.51 6.82 8.31
N SER A 120 0.80 6.11 9.40
CA SER A 120 0.89 6.71 10.73
C SER A 120 2.27 6.41 11.28
N ARG A 121 2.94 7.44 11.78
CA ARG A 121 4.24 7.25 12.40
C ARG A 121 4.07 6.62 13.77
N LEU A 122 5.04 5.78 14.13
CA LEU A 122 5.08 5.17 15.46
C LEU A 122 6.09 5.94 16.31
N GLY A 123 5.62 6.54 17.35
CA GLY A 123 6.47 7.24 18.28
C GLY A 123 6.89 8.64 17.87
#